data_4d53fa3f128225872c2458713a61d763
#
_entry.id   4d53fa3f128225872c2458713a61d763
#
_cell.length_a   1.000
_cell.length_b   1.000
_cell.length_c   1.000
_cell.angle_alpha   90.00
_cell.angle_beta   90.00
_cell.angle_gamma   90.00
#
_symmetry.space_group_name_H-M   'P 1'
#
loop_
_entity.id
_entity.type
_entity.pdbx_description
1 polymer ?
#
loop_
_entity_poly.entity_id
_entity_poly.type
_entity_poly.pdbx_seq_one_letter_code
_entity_poly.pdbx_strand_id
1 'polypeptide(L)'
;GSDGLVLIGKPSITSGADFSMRIFNADGSEAMMCGNASRCIGKYLYERKLTDKTEIKLETLSGVKTLRLHLATGGTVESVTVDMLEPRLHVPEQYDESCLGELSASFRKFRGTFVSMGNPHFVTFVDDIDTIDIARYGSEMEHDAAFPQRCNIEFAQVMPDGTIRTRVWERGSGITMACGTGACATAVAAQITGRAQNRSTIKMDGGTLLIEWNAGDGHVYMTGPAEFVFDGEIALP
;
A
#
# COMPACT_ATOMS: atom_id res chain seq x y z
N GLY A 1 -13.52 -14.99 -8.86
CA GLY A 1 -13.92 -13.60 -8.80
C GLY A 1 -12.72 -12.69 -8.72
N SER A 2 -12.94 -11.40 -8.72
CA SER A 2 -11.90 -10.39 -8.47
C SER A 2 -11.93 -9.97 -7.01
N ASP A 3 -10.83 -9.39 -6.52
CA ASP A 3 -10.73 -8.86 -5.16
C ASP A 3 -11.60 -7.61 -4.96
N GLY A 4 -11.99 -6.94 -6.04
CA GLY A 4 -12.85 -5.76 -6.00
C GLY A 4 -13.19 -5.20 -7.38
N LEU A 5 -14.11 -4.23 -7.38
CA LEU A 5 -14.54 -3.47 -8.54
C LEU A 5 -14.02 -2.04 -8.44
N VAL A 6 -13.38 -1.56 -9.49
CA VAL A 6 -12.93 -0.17 -9.59
C VAL A 6 -13.75 0.58 -10.62
N LEU A 7 -14.34 1.69 -10.23
CA LEU A 7 -15.02 2.61 -11.11
C LEU A 7 -14.15 3.85 -11.35
N ILE A 8 -13.99 4.21 -12.63
CA ILE A 8 -13.30 5.44 -13.05
C ILE A 8 -14.35 6.44 -13.51
N GLY A 9 -14.33 7.63 -12.99
CA GLY A 9 -15.35 8.64 -13.26
C GLY A 9 -14.80 10.06 -13.41
N LYS A 10 -15.73 11.00 -13.56
CA LYS A 10 -15.41 12.42 -13.52
C LYS A 10 -15.15 12.84 -12.06
N PRO A 11 -14.17 13.69 -11.80
CA PRO A 11 -13.91 14.19 -10.46
C PRO A 11 -14.99 15.20 -10.03
N SER A 12 -15.06 15.50 -8.74
CA SER A 12 -15.86 16.61 -8.23
C SER A 12 -15.32 17.95 -8.76
N ILE A 13 -16.21 18.93 -8.95
CA ILE A 13 -15.87 20.24 -9.53
C ILE A 13 -14.80 20.96 -8.69
N THR A 14 -14.77 20.71 -7.38
CA THR A 14 -13.89 21.42 -6.44
C THR A 14 -12.56 20.70 -6.17
N SER A 15 -12.37 19.47 -6.64
CA SER A 15 -11.18 18.68 -6.30
C SER A 15 -9.92 19.10 -7.04
N GLY A 16 -10.05 19.72 -8.23
CA GLY A 16 -8.93 20.00 -9.12
C GLY A 16 -8.25 18.75 -9.69
N ALA A 17 -8.90 17.60 -9.59
CA ALA A 17 -8.44 16.33 -10.15
C ALA A 17 -8.83 16.20 -11.63
N ASP A 18 -8.14 15.30 -12.35
CA ASP A 18 -8.45 14.98 -13.75
C ASP A 18 -9.52 13.91 -13.85
N PHE A 19 -9.46 12.91 -12.95
CA PHE A 19 -10.37 11.76 -12.87
C PHE A 19 -10.68 11.43 -11.41
N SER A 20 -11.71 10.60 -11.21
CA SER A 20 -12.06 10.05 -9.89
C SER A 20 -12.01 8.53 -9.90
N MET A 21 -11.75 7.95 -8.72
CA MET A 21 -11.79 6.53 -8.47
C MET A 21 -12.74 6.22 -7.33
N ARG A 22 -13.59 5.20 -7.51
CA ARG A 22 -14.27 4.50 -6.43
C ARG A 22 -13.87 3.03 -6.50
N ILE A 23 -13.64 2.40 -5.35
CA ILE A 23 -13.27 0.99 -5.28
C ILE A 23 -14.16 0.27 -4.26
N PHE A 24 -14.71 -0.85 -4.67
CA PHE A 24 -15.59 -1.69 -3.87
C PHE A 24 -14.95 -3.05 -3.69
N ASN A 25 -14.85 -3.50 -2.46
CA ASN A 25 -14.37 -4.83 -2.10
C ASN A 25 -15.37 -5.92 -2.53
N ALA A 26 -14.97 -7.18 -2.48
CA ALA A 26 -15.83 -8.31 -2.84
C ALA A 26 -17.08 -8.44 -1.96
N ASP A 27 -17.07 -7.90 -0.73
CA ASP A 27 -18.21 -7.83 0.19
C ASP A 27 -19.13 -6.63 -0.06
N GLY A 28 -18.82 -5.79 -1.07
CA GLY A 28 -19.57 -4.59 -1.41
C GLY A 28 -19.21 -3.34 -0.61
N SER A 29 -18.34 -3.43 0.39
CA SER A 29 -17.85 -2.26 1.12
C SER A 29 -16.96 -1.38 0.24
N GLU A 30 -17.01 -0.07 0.43
CA GLU A 30 -16.18 0.87 -0.32
C GLU A 30 -14.87 1.15 0.44
N ALA A 31 -13.74 0.95 -0.25
CA ALA A 31 -12.43 1.28 0.31
C ALA A 31 -12.05 2.74 0.00
N MET A 32 -11.32 3.36 0.92
CA MET A 32 -10.90 4.76 0.80
C MET A 32 -9.98 5.00 -0.40
N MET A 33 -9.12 4.03 -0.72
CA MET A 33 -8.12 4.09 -1.80
C MET A 33 -7.44 2.72 -1.95
N CYS A 34 -6.91 2.45 -3.14
CA CYS A 34 -6.03 1.30 -3.40
C CYS A 34 -4.87 1.73 -4.30
N GLY A 35 -3.64 1.60 -3.81
CA GLY A 35 -2.45 1.96 -4.56
C GLY A 35 -2.23 1.12 -5.81
N ASN A 36 -2.58 -0.17 -5.78
CA ASN A 36 -2.51 -1.05 -6.95
C ASN A 36 -3.50 -0.60 -8.02
N ALA A 37 -4.75 -0.35 -7.64
CA ALA A 37 -5.78 0.15 -8.56
C ALA A 37 -5.39 1.51 -9.16
N SER A 38 -4.80 2.41 -8.37
CA SER A 38 -4.33 3.72 -8.86
C SER A 38 -3.31 3.58 -9.98
N ARG A 39 -2.35 2.63 -9.87
CA ARG A 39 -1.38 2.37 -10.95
C ARG A 39 -2.06 1.82 -12.21
N CYS A 40 -2.98 0.87 -12.05
CA CYS A 40 -3.77 0.32 -13.15
C CYS A 40 -4.60 1.39 -13.84
N ILE A 41 -5.22 2.31 -13.08
CA ILE A 41 -5.97 3.45 -13.63
C ILE A 41 -5.06 4.35 -14.46
N GLY A 42 -3.88 4.71 -13.95
CA GLY A 42 -2.93 5.54 -14.70
C GLY A 42 -2.58 4.94 -16.07
N LYS A 43 -2.21 3.65 -16.09
CA LYS A 43 -1.93 2.93 -17.35
C LYS A 43 -3.16 2.86 -18.25
N TYR A 44 -4.32 2.51 -17.70
CA TYR A 44 -5.57 2.40 -18.45
C TYR A 44 -5.95 3.71 -19.14
N LEU A 45 -5.96 4.82 -18.39
CA LEU A 45 -6.33 6.14 -18.92
C LEU A 45 -5.44 6.57 -20.08
N TYR A 46 -4.13 6.37 -19.94
CA TYR A 46 -3.17 6.78 -20.96
C TYR A 46 -3.20 5.87 -22.19
N GLU A 47 -3.13 4.57 -22.02
CA GLU A 47 -3.06 3.62 -23.16
C GLU A 47 -4.40 3.48 -23.90
N ARG A 48 -5.54 3.68 -23.21
CA ARG A 48 -6.87 3.78 -23.84
C ARG A 48 -7.15 5.16 -24.45
N LYS A 49 -6.18 6.08 -24.43
CA LYS A 49 -6.29 7.42 -25.02
C LYS A 49 -7.41 8.28 -24.42
N LEU A 50 -7.71 8.08 -23.14
CA LEU A 50 -8.64 8.93 -22.38
C LEU A 50 -7.95 10.20 -21.88
N THR A 51 -6.61 10.21 -21.85
CA THR A 51 -5.75 11.36 -21.61
C THR A 51 -4.41 11.17 -22.30
N ASP A 52 -3.72 12.28 -22.59
CA ASP A 52 -2.32 12.31 -23.06
C ASP A 52 -1.34 12.76 -21.95
N LYS A 53 -1.86 13.05 -20.74
CA LYS A 53 -1.06 13.45 -19.60
C LYS A 53 -0.25 12.28 -19.05
N THR A 54 1.01 12.55 -18.73
CA THR A 54 1.89 11.62 -17.99
C THR A 54 1.90 11.90 -16.49
N GLU A 55 1.29 13.01 -16.06
CA GLU A 55 0.96 13.31 -14.66
C GLU A 55 -0.55 13.50 -14.55
N ILE A 56 -1.20 12.62 -13.76
CA ILE A 56 -2.66 12.56 -13.61
C ILE A 56 -3.00 12.77 -12.14
N LYS A 57 -3.94 13.66 -11.87
CA LYS A 57 -4.52 13.86 -10.54
C LYS A 57 -5.79 13.02 -10.41
N LEU A 58 -5.77 12.06 -9.50
CA LEU A 58 -6.84 11.11 -9.25
C LEU A 58 -7.53 11.39 -7.92
N GLU A 59 -8.80 11.79 -7.96
CA GLU A 59 -9.62 11.95 -6.76
C GLU A 59 -10.00 10.59 -6.17
N THR A 60 -9.77 10.42 -4.88
CA THR A 60 -10.14 9.23 -4.10
C THR A 60 -10.82 9.68 -2.81
N LEU A 61 -11.44 8.76 -2.07
CA LEU A 61 -12.00 9.09 -0.75
C LEU A 61 -10.93 9.47 0.29
N SER A 62 -9.66 9.11 0.05
CA SER A 62 -8.53 9.53 0.89
C SER A 62 -7.80 10.79 0.35
N GLY A 63 -8.46 11.59 -0.48
CA GLY A 63 -7.92 12.79 -1.10
C GLY A 63 -7.41 12.59 -2.52
N VAL A 64 -6.90 13.65 -3.11
CA VAL A 64 -6.34 13.64 -4.48
C VAL A 64 -4.95 13.04 -4.45
N LYS A 65 -4.71 12.04 -5.30
CA LYS A 65 -3.41 11.38 -5.50
C LYS A 65 -2.81 11.81 -6.83
N THR A 66 -1.51 12.08 -6.84
CA THR A 66 -0.77 12.34 -8.07
C THR A 66 -0.17 11.04 -8.58
N LEU A 67 -0.48 10.71 -9.84
CA LEU A 67 0.07 9.57 -10.56
C LEU A 67 1.07 10.09 -11.58
N ARG A 68 2.31 9.58 -11.58
CA ARG A 68 3.32 9.86 -12.60
C ARG A 68 3.59 8.60 -13.42
N LEU A 69 3.34 8.69 -14.73
CA LEU A 69 3.51 7.57 -15.66
C LEU A 69 4.93 7.57 -16.21
N HIS A 70 5.60 6.42 -16.13
CA HIS A 70 6.89 6.21 -16.74
C HIS A 70 6.69 5.41 -18.04
N LEU A 71 7.08 6.03 -19.15
CA LEU A 71 6.86 5.46 -20.47
C LEU A 71 8.11 4.71 -20.95
N ALA A 72 7.90 3.51 -21.51
CA ALA A 72 8.89 2.78 -22.25
C ALA A 72 9.16 3.45 -23.62
N THR A 73 10.25 3.06 -24.30
CA THR A 73 10.63 3.57 -25.65
C THR A 73 9.56 3.25 -26.67
N GLY A 74 8.49 2.79 -26.57
CA GLY A 74 7.36 2.60 -27.49
C GLY A 74 6.13 3.40 -27.13
N GLY A 75 6.20 4.22 -26.05
CA GLY A 75 5.08 5.02 -25.57
C GLY A 75 4.05 4.25 -24.75
N THR A 76 4.33 3.01 -24.38
CA THR A 76 3.53 2.25 -23.41
C THR A 76 3.94 2.58 -21.98
N VAL A 77 3.03 2.44 -21.02
CA VAL A 77 3.31 2.69 -19.61
C VAL A 77 4.03 1.48 -19.02
N GLU A 78 5.30 1.66 -18.65
CA GLU A 78 6.12 0.63 -18.02
C GLU A 78 5.85 0.53 -16.52
N SER A 79 5.73 1.68 -15.86
CA SER A 79 5.41 1.75 -14.44
C SER A 79 4.69 3.05 -14.08
N VAL A 80 4.10 3.08 -12.90
CA VAL A 80 3.41 4.27 -12.38
C VAL A 80 3.88 4.54 -10.97
N THR A 81 4.26 5.79 -10.71
CA THR A 81 4.50 6.29 -9.35
C THR A 81 3.23 6.94 -8.80
N VAL A 82 2.81 6.52 -7.63
CA VAL A 82 1.69 7.09 -6.88
C VAL A 82 2.24 7.87 -5.69
N ASP A 83 1.83 9.11 -5.55
CA ASP A 83 2.07 9.90 -4.35
C ASP A 83 1.12 9.42 -3.24
N MET A 84 1.68 8.73 -2.25
CA MET A 84 0.95 8.15 -1.12
C MET A 84 0.78 9.14 0.04
N LEU A 85 1.30 10.38 -0.10
CA LEU A 85 1.34 11.45 0.88
C LEU A 85 2.28 11.13 2.08
N GLU A 86 2.18 11.96 3.14
CA GLU A 86 3.03 11.83 4.31
C GLU A 86 2.62 10.63 5.20
N PRO A 87 3.57 9.81 5.66
CA PRO A 87 3.33 8.83 6.69
C PRO A 87 3.17 9.52 8.04
N ARG A 88 2.30 9.02 8.91
CA ARG A 88 2.15 9.52 10.28
C ARG A 88 2.64 8.47 11.27
N LEU A 89 3.50 8.91 12.19
CA LEU A 89 4.12 8.02 13.18
C LEU A 89 3.45 8.14 14.56
N HIS A 90 2.66 9.20 14.74
CA HIS A 90 1.92 9.48 15.96
C HIS A 90 0.44 9.67 15.62
N VAL A 91 -0.39 8.68 15.91
CA VAL A 91 -1.84 8.67 15.69
C VAL A 91 -2.51 7.93 16.85
N PRO A 92 -2.79 8.62 17.97
CA PRO A 92 -3.32 7.98 19.20
C PRO A 92 -4.63 7.22 18.99
N GLU A 93 -5.43 7.60 17.99
CA GLU A 93 -6.67 6.91 17.64
C GLU A 93 -6.43 5.54 16.99
N GLN A 94 -5.21 5.30 16.50
CA GLN A 94 -4.83 4.06 15.80
C GLN A 94 -3.84 3.21 16.60
N TYR A 95 -3.04 3.82 17.50
CA TYR A 95 -1.97 3.12 18.19
C TYR A 95 -1.70 3.71 19.57
N ASP A 96 -1.70 2.85 20.59
CA ASP A 96 -1.26 3.18 21.95
C ASP A 96 0.28 3.02 22.06
N GLU A 97 0.97 4.13 22.11
CA GLU A 97 2.43 4.18 22.21
C GLU A 97 2.98 3.69 23.57
N SER A 98 2.13 3.50 24.57
CA SER A 98 2.56 3.00 25.89
C SER A 98 3.11 1.57 25.84
N CYS A 99 2.79 0.80 24.77
CA CYS A 99 3.36 -0.52 24.53
C CYS A 99 4.82 -0.50 24.04
N LEU A 100 5.39 0.71 23.77
CA LEU A 100 6.79 0.91 23.37
C LEU A 100 7.24 0.07 22.14
N GLY A 101 6.31 -0.25 21.25
CA GLY A 101 6.58 -1.08 20.08
C GLY A 101 6.74 -2.57 20.39
N GLU A 102 6.34 -3.04 21.55
CA GLU A 102 6.36 -4.47 21.91
C GLU A 102 4.95 -5.04 21.93
N LEU A 103 4.73 -6.10 21.16
CA LEU A 103 3.50 -6.88 21.15
C LEU A 103 3.78 -8.32 21.52
N SER A 104 2.77 -9.04 21.99
CA SER A 104 2.88 -10.45 22.31
C SER A 104 1.81 -11.24 21.56
N ALA A 105 2.23 -12.27 20.83
CA ALA A 105 1.33 -13.21 20.17
C ALA A 105 1.80 -14.64 20.43
N SER A 106 0.90 -15.52 20.87
CA SER A 106 1.18 -16.92 21.17
C SER A 106 2.45 -17.12 22.01
N PHE A 107 2.62 -16.34 23.09
CA PHE A 107 3.79 -16.34 23.99
C PHE A 107 5.13 -15.90 23.35
N ARG A 108 5.12 -15.43 22.10
CA ARG A 108 6.28 -14.83 21.44
C ARG A 108 6.14 -13.30 21.50
N LYS A 109 7.26 -12.64 21.81
CA LYS A 109 7.34 -11.16 21.75
C LYS A 109 7.79 -10.73 20.35
N PHE A 110 7.13 -9.69 19.85
CA PHE A 110 7.49 -9.02 18.60
C PHE A 110 7.77 -7.55 18.89
N ARG A 111 8.85 -7.06 18.36
CA ARG A 111 9.18 -5.64 18.39
C ARG A 111 8.99 -5.06 16.99
N GLY A 112 8.24 -3.97 16.88
CA GLY A 112 7.93 -3.35 15.61
C GLY A 112 7.82 -1.84 15.68
N THR A 113 7.49 -1.27 14.55
CA THR A 113 7.31 0.18 14.35
C THR A 113 5.91 0.42 13.80
N PHE A 114 5.16 1.29 14.47
CA PHE A 114 3.89 1.75 13.96
C PHE A 114 4.08 2.80 12.87
N VAL A 115 3.33 2.68 11.78
CA VAL A 115 3.27 3.66 10.68
C VAL A 115 1.84 3.74 10.17
N SER A 116 1.27 4.92 10.13
CA SER A 116 -0.03 5.15 9.48
C SER A 116 0.18 5.71 8.07
N MET A 117 -0.34 5.02 7.07
CA MET A 117 -0.47 5.50 5.68
C MET A 117 -1.91 5.96 5.38
N GLY A 118 -2.61 6.47 6.43
CA GLY A 118 -4.04 6.71 6.46
C GLY A 118 -4.80 5.55 7.12
N ASN A 119 -4.31 4.32 6.97
CA ASN A 119 -4.67 3.13 7.73
C ASN A 119 -3.48 2.66 8.59
N PRO A 120 -3.72 2.00 9.73
CA PRO A 120 -2.69 1.57 10.66
C PRO A 120 -1.89 0.37 10.14
N HIS A 121 -0.58 0.43 10.29
CA HIS A 121 0.39 -0.62 10.01
C HIS A 121 1.35 -0.80 11.17
N PHE A 122 1.67 -2.04 11.51
CA PHE A 122 2.71 -2.38 12.47
C PHE A 122 3.72 -3.31 11.81
N VAL A 123 4.93 -2.79 11.62
CA VAL A 123 6.00 -3.48 10.90
C VAL A 123 6.98 -4.11 11.89
N THR A 124 7.11 -5.43 11.85
CA THR A 124 8.09 -6.17 12.63
C THR A 124 9.14 -6.80 11.73
N PHE A 125 10.43 -6.52 12.02
CA PHE A 125 11.54 -7.10 11.30
C PHE A 125 11.94 -8.44 11.95
N VAL A 126 12.09 -9.45 11.10
CA VAL A 126 12.45 -10.82 11.49
C VAL A 126 13.70 -11.29 10.74
N ASP A 127 14.43 -12.26 11.31
CA ASP A 127 15.64 -12.79 10.68
C ASP A 127 15.33 -13.71 9.50
N ASP A 128 14.24 -14.49 9.59
CA ASP A 128 13.78 -15.40 8.53
C ASP A 128 12.24 -15.38 8.47
N ILE A 129 11.72 -14.76 7.42
CA ILE A 129 10.29 -14.58 7.22
C ILE A 129 9.57 -15.90 6.89
N ASP A 130 10.28 -16.89 6.33
CA ASP A 130 9.69 -18.19 5.98
C ASP A 130 9.40 -19.05 7.20
N THR A 131 10.02 -18.73 8.35
CA THR A 131 9.77 -19.41 9.63
C THR A 131 8.59 -18.80 10.41
N ILE A 132 8.00 -17.71 9.92
CA ILE A 132 6.92 -17.02 10.61
C ILE A 132 5.56 -17.57 10.18
N ASP A 133 4.81 -18.07 11.16
CA ASP A 133 3.38 -18.38 10.98
C ASP A 133 2.55 -17.09 10.99
N ILE A 134 2.43 -16.48 9.80
CA ILE A 134 1.78 -15.17 9.62
C ILE A 134 0.29 -15.24 10.00
N ALA A 135 -0.39 -16.35 9.68
CA ALA A 135 -1.80 -16.51 10.02
C ALA A 135 -2.00 -16.50 11.54
N ARG A 136 -1.18 -17.22 12.26
CA ARG A 136 -1.24 -17.32 13.71
C ARG A 136 -0.92 -15.99 14.38
N TYR A 137 0.28 -15.46 14.11
CA TYR A 137 0.76 -14.26 14.81
C TYR A 137 0.05 -13.00 14.33
N GLY A 138 -0.21 -12.88 13.03
CA GLY A 138 -0.88 -11.72 12.46
C GLY A 138 -2.31 -11.57 12.96
N SER A 139 -3.07 -12.67 13.03
CA SER A 139 -4.45 -12.63 13.53
C SER A 139 -4.56 -12.23 15.00
N GLU A 140 -3.61 -12.68 15.85
CA GLU A 140 -3.57 -12.26 17.25
C GLU A 140 -3.16 -10.79 17.38
N MET A 141 -2.10 -10.36 16.67
CA MET A 141 -1.58 -9.00 16.73
C MET A 141 -2.54 -7.96 16.12
N GLU A 142 -3.32 -8.31 15.08
CA GLU A 142 -4.35 -7.43 14.51
C GLU A 142 -5.29 -6.89 15.60
N HIS A 143 -5.61 -7.72 16.59
CA HIS A 143 -6.59 -7.45 17.65
C HIS A 143 -5.95 -7.06 18.99
N ASP A 144 -4.64 -6.80 19.02
CA ASP A 144 -3.96 -6.37 20.23
C ASP A 144 -4.57 -5.06 20.75
N ALA A 145 -4.63 -4.92 22.06
CA ALA A 145 -5.19 -3.73 22.72
C ALA A 145 -4.47 -2.43 22.37
N ALA A 146 -3.22 -2.52 21.91
CA ALA A 146 -2.46 -1.39 21.40
C ALA A 146 -3.08 -0.77 20.13
N PHE A 147 -4.01 -1.47 19.45
CA PHE A 147 -4.63 -1.00 18.20
C PHE A 147 -6.16 -0.83 18.35
N PRO A 148 -6.65 0.34 18.80
CA PRO A 148 -8.09 0.58 18.98
C PRO A 148 -8.94 0.35 17.72
N GLN A 149 -8.35 0.52 16.52
CA GLN A 149 -9.01 0.33 15.24
C GLN A 149 -8.57 -0.96 14.55
N ARG A 150 -7.90 -1.90 15.24
CA ARG A 150 -7.16 -3.02 14.67
C ARG A 150 -6.04 -2.53 13.73
N CYS A 151 -5.15 -3.41 13.31
CA CYS A 151 -3.95 -3.03 12.55
C CYS A 151 -3.60 -4.05 11.47
N ASN A 152 -3.03 -3.58 10.37
CA ASN A 152 -2.32 -4.45 9.42
C ASN A 152 -0.96 -4.80 10.02
N ILE A 153 -0.56 -6.05 9.94
CA ILE A 153 0.68 -6.54 10.53
C ILE A 153 1.62 -6.99 9.42
N GLU A 154 2.74 -6.30 9.29
CA GLU A 154 3.79 -6.62 8.33
C GLU A 154 4.94 -7.36 9.02
N PHE A 155 5.28 -8.53 8.48
CA PHE A 155 6.52 -9.23 8.80
C PHE A 155 7.52 -8.95 7.67
N ALA A 156 8.68 -8.39 8.00
CA ALA A 156 9.66 -7.94 7.02
C ALA A 156 11.05 -8.54 7.32
N GLN A 157 11.77 -8.87 6.26
CA GLN A 157 13.15 -9.34 6.32
C GLN A 157 14.00 -8.53 5.35
N VAL A 158 15.11 -7.98 5.84
CA VAL A 158 16.12 -7.36 4.97
C VAL A 158 16.98 -8.46 4.36
N MET A 159 16.99 -8.51 3.03
CA MET A 159 17.73 -9.52 2.28
C MET A 159 19.19 -9.09 2.08
N PRO A 160 20.12 -10.03 1.79
CA PRO A 160 21.54 -9.70 1.57
C PRO A 160 21.80 -8.72 0.43
N ASP A 161 20.90 -8.67 -0.56
CA ASP A 161 20.96 -7.74 -1.70
C ASP A 161 20.41 -6.34 -1.38
N GLY A 162 19.99 -6.11 -0.13
CA GLY A 162 19.39 -4.86 0.33
C GLY A 162 17.90 -4.71 0.00
N THR A 163 17.28 -5.67 -0.68
CA THR A 163 15.81 -5.68 -0.83
C THR A 163 15.14 -6.06 0.48
N ILE A 164 13.87 -5.67 0.66
CA ILE A 164 13.10 -6.03 1.84
C ILE A 164 11.96 -6.94 1.41
N ARG A 165 12.00 -8.19 1.86
CA ARG A 165 10.88 -9.11 1.68
C ARG A 165 9.85 -8.85 2.75
N THR A 166 8.58 -8.72 2.35
CA THR A 166 7.48 -8.40 3.26
C THR A 166 6.27 -9.29 2.97
N ARG A 167 5.66 -9.80 4.03
CA ARG A 167 4.38 -10.50 4.00
C ARG A 167 3.46 -9.86 5.03
N VAL A 168 2.18 -9.81 4.71
CA VAL A 168 1.21 -9.06 5.49
C VAL A 168 0.03 -9.93 5.93
N TRP A 169 -0.43 -9.66 7.13
CA TRP A 169 -1.78 -9.97 7.59
C TRP A 169 -2.58 -8.68 7.54
N GLU A 170 -3.46 -8.54 6.56
CA GLU A 170 -4.29 -7.35 6.41
C GLU A 170 -5.50 -7.39 7.33
N ARG A 171 -5.76 -6.26 7.97
CA ARG A 171 -6.90 -6.03 8.85
C ARG A 171 -8.23 -6.41 8.17
N GLY A 172 -8.90 -7.43 8.72
CA GLY A 172 -10.19 -7.91 8.24
C GLY A 172 -10.14 -8.78 6.99
N SER A 173 -8.95 -8.98 6.37
CA SER A 173 -8.80 -9.78 5.14
C SER A 173 -7.87 -10.97 5.29
N GLY A 174 -6.99 -10.96 6.32
CA GLY A 174 -6.02 -12.03 6.53
C GLY A 174 -4.80 -11.91 5.64
N ILE A 175 -4.19 -13.04 5.27
CA ILE A 175 -3.02 -13.04 4.39
C ILE A 175 -3.43 -12.62 2.98
N THR A 176 -2.78 -11.58 2.47
CA THR A 176 -2.94 -11.12 1.07
C THR A 176 -1.59 -11.18 0.35
N MET A 177 -1.65 -11.25 -0.97
CA MET A 177 -0.45 -11.36 -1.82
C MET A 177 0.33 -10.04 -1.92
N ALA A 178 -0.35 -8.89 -1.74
CA ALA A 178 0.25 -7.57 -1.85
C ALA A 178 -0.59 -6.50 -1.18
N CYS A 179 0.06 -5.66 -0.37
CA CYS A 179 -0.53 -4.48 0.25
C CYS A 179 0.34 -3.26 -0.05
N GLY A 180 -0.18 -2.32 -0.85
CA GLY A 180 0.58 -1.13 -1.26
C GLY A 180 0.93 -0.21 -0.09
N THR A 181 -0.03 0.05 0.82
CA THR A 181 0.22 0.84 2.03
C THR A 181 1.14 0.12 3.02
N GLY A 182 1.05 -1.22 3.09
CA GLY A 182 1.96 -2.05 3.88
C GLY A 182 3.40 -1.99 3.36
N ALA A 183 3.60 -1.99 2.04
CA ALA A 183 4.92 -1.79 1.44
C ALA A 183 5.49 -0.41 1.79
N CYS A 184 4.66 0.65 1.73
CA CYS A 184 5.05 2.01 2.12
C CYS A 184 5.44 2.05 3.61
N ALA A 185 4.60 1.51 4.49
CA ALA A 185 4.87 1.43 5.92
C ALA A 185 6.16 0.66 6.23
N THR A 186 6.41 -0.45 5.52
CA THR A 186 7.65 -1.23 5.65
C THR A 186 8.89 -0.42 5.29
N ALA A 187 8.85 0.34 4.19
CA ALA A 187 9.98 1.18 3.78
C ALA A 187 10.25 2.31 4.78
N VAL A 188 9.19 2.97 5.28
CA VAL A 188 9.28 4.00 6.31
C VAL A 188 9.87 3.43 7.61
N ALA A 189 9.35 2.29 8.07
CA ALA A 189 9.86 1.62 9.28
C ALA A 189 11.34 1.19 9.11
N ALA A 190 11.72 0.71 7.93
CA ALA A 190 13.11 0.35 7.62
C ALA A 190 14.06 1.56 7.72
N GLN A 191 13.64 2.70 7.20
CA GLN A 191 14.43 3.95 7.28
C GLN A 191 14.55 4.44 8.73
N ILE A 192 13.45 4.51 9.48
CA ILE A 192 13.44 4.96 10.88
C ILE A 192 14.37 4.10 11.74
N THR A 193 14.39 2.78 11.49
CA THR A 193 15.17 1.82 12.27
C THR A 193 16.59 1.61 11.72
N GLY A 194 17.01 2.41 10.73
CA GLY A 194 18.37 2.38 10.16
C GLY A 194 18.69 1.12 9.33
N ARG A 195 17.65 0.39 8.88
CA ARG A 195 17.77 -0.84 8.06
C ARG A 195 17.86 -0.55 6.57
N ALA A 196 17.36 0.60 6.14
CA ALA A 196 17.42 1.05 4.75
C ALA A 196 17.58 2.58 4.72
N GLN A 197 17.93 3.09 3.54
CA GLN A 197 17.93 4.53 3.25
C GLN A 197 16.51 4.96 2.80
N ASN A 198 16.41 6.17 2.27
CA ASN A 198 15.13 6.75 1.82
C ASN A 198 14.46 6.03 0.64
N ARG A 199 15.15 5.08 -0.01
CA ARG A 199 14.65 4.32 -1.15
C ARG A 199 14.82 2.83 -0.94
N SER A 200 13.75 2.07 -1.03
CA SER A 200 13.72 0.63 -0.77
C SER A 200 12.97 -0.13 -1.85
N THR A 201 13.50 -1.28 -2.23
CA THR A 201 12.79 -2.25 -3.05
C THR A 201 12.08 -3.23 -2.12
N ILE A 202 10.73 -3.20 -2.14
CA ILE A 202 9.88 -4.06 -1.31
C ILE A 202 9.36 -5.20 -2.16
N LYS A 203 9.72 -6.43 -1.77
CA LYS A 203 9.27 -7.67 -2.40
C LYS A 203 8.14 -8.30 -1.60
N MET A 204 6.98 -8.47 -2.21
CA MET A 204 5.81 -9.16 -1.67
C MET A 204 5.51 -10.41 -2.50
N ASP A 205 4.67 -11.30 -2.01
CA ASP A 205 4.30 -12.53 -2.74
C ASP A 205 3.63 -12.20 -4.08
N GLY A 206 2.89 -11.08 -4.19
CA GLY A 206 2.22 -10.61 -5.41
C GLY A 206 3.03 -9.69 -6.31
N GLY A 207 4.27 -9.34 -5.95
CA GLY A 207 5.10 -8.49 -6.80
C GLY A 207 6.08 -7.60 -6.04
N THR A 208 6.75 -6.74 -6.80
CA THR A 208 7.80 -5.85 -6.28
C THR A 208 7.42 -4.40 -6.49
N LEU A 209 7.62 -3.58 -5.46
CA LEU A 209 7.44 -2.14 -5.50
C LEU A 209 8.73 -1.44 -5.11
N LEU A 210 8.96 -0.28 -5.73
CA LEU A 210 9.98 0.65 -5.31
C LEU A 210 9.32 1.75 -4.49
N ILE A 211 9.76 1.91 -3.26
CA ILE A 211 9.22 2.91 -2.33
C ILE A 211 10.31 3.93 -2.01
N GLU A 212 9.96 5.20 -2.09
CA GLU A 212 10.82 6.31 -1.70
C GLU A 212 10.11 7.20 -0.68
N TRP A 213 10.70 7.37 0.49
CA TRP A 213 10.27 8.39 1.44
C TRP A 213 11.14 9.63 1.25
N ASN A 214 10.60 10.64 0.59
CA ASN A 214 11.30 11.82 0.15
C ASN A 214 11.46 12.82 1.31
N ALA A 215 12.70 13.15 1.64
CA ALA A 215 13.00 14.11 2.72
C ALA A 215 12.67 15.57 2.36
N GLY A 216 12.46 15.89 1.08
CA GLY A 216 12.19 17.26 0.63
C GLY A 216 10.76 17.71 0.89
N ASP A 217 9.79 16.81 0.73
CA ASP A 217 8.36 17.09 0.91
C ASP A 217 7.69 16.20 1.96
N GLY A 218 8.41 15.20 2.49
CA GLY A 218 7.90 14.27 3.49
C GLY A 218 7.00 13.17 2.93
N HIS A 219 6.74 13.16 1.61
CA HIS A 219 5.83 12.20 1.00
C HIS A 219 6.48 10.84 0.72
N VAL A 220 5.66 9.81 0.73
CA VAL A 220 6.04 8.46 0.29
C VAL A 220 5.57 8.26 -1.14
N TYR A 221 6.51 7.94 -2.03
CA TYR A 221 6.26 7.63 -3.43
C TYR A 221 6.35 6.14 -3.67
N MET A 222 5.29 5.55 -4.22
CA MET A 222 5.19 4.13 -4.52
C MET A 222 5.20 3.90 -6.01
N THR A 223 6.24 3.27 -6.54
CA THR A 223 6.40 2.95 -7.97
C THR A 223 6.28 1.46 -8.20
N GLY A 224 5.51 1.08 -9.20
CA GLY A 224 5.38 -0.31 -9.61
C GLY A 224 4.71 -0.46 -10.97
N PRO A 225 4.73 -1.68 -11.54
CA PRO A 225 4.10 -1.98 -12.81
C PRO A 225 2.57 -2.00 -12.70
N ALA A 226 1.93 -2.00 -13.84
CA ALA A 226 0.51 -2.29 -14.03
C ALA A 226 0.35 -3.02 -15.36
N GLU A 227 -0.52 -4.05 -15.38
CA GLU A 227 -0.70 -4.89 -16.56
C GLU A 227 -2.18 -5.07 -16.88
N PHE A 228 -2.50 -5.12 -18.19
CA PHE A 228 -3.80 -5.59 -18.66
C PHE A 228 -3.85 -7.11 -18.60
N VAL A 229 -4.96 -7.66 -18.14
CA VAL A 229 -5.16 -9.11 -18.08
C VAL A 229 -6.11 -9.56 -19.19
N PHE A 230 -7.27 -8.95 -19.28
CA PHE A 230 -8.26 -9.18 -20.35
C PHE A 230 -9.26 -8.02 -20.42
N ASP A 231 -9.96 -7.92 -21.54
CA ASP A 231 -11.17 -7.11 -21.70
C ASP A 231 -12.39 -8.04 -21.71
N GLY A 232 -13.51 -7.58 -21.16
CA GLY A 232 -14.75 -8.35 -21.08
C GLY A 232 -16.00 -7.49 -21.18
N GLU A 233 -17.13 -8.11 -21.47
CA GLU A 233 -18.44 -7.48 -21.47
C GLU A 233 -19.35 -8.22 -20.50
N ILE A 234 -20.18 -7.49 -19.78
CA ILE A 234 -21.19 -8.04 -18.87
C ILE A 234 -22.53 -7.34 -19.09
N ALA A 235 -23.58 -8.13 -19.23
CA ALA A 235 -24.94 -7.59 -19.22
C ALA A 235 -25.32 -7.21 -17.80
N LEU A 236 -25.72 -5.96 -17.60
CA LEU A 236 -26.31 -5.53 -16.33
C LEU A 236 -27.78 -5.94 -16.30
N PRO A 237 -28.29 -6.38 -15.14
CA PRO A 237 -29.70 -6.77 -14.98
C PRO A 237 -30.64 -5.59 -15.09
#